data_31e1266fd242a0b369fd701811e7bebe
#
_entry.id   31e1266fd242a0b369fd701811e7bebe
#
_cell.length_a   1.000
_cell.length_b   1.000
_cell.length_c   1.000
_cell.angle_alpha   90.00
_cell.angle_beta   90.00
_cell.angle_gamma   90.00
#
_symmetry.space_group_name_H-M   'P 1'
#
loop_
_entity.id
_entity.type
_entity.pdbx_description
1 polymer ?
#
loop_
_entity_poly.entity_id
_entity_poly.type
_entity_poly.pdbx_seq_one_letter_code
_entity_poly.pdbx_strand_id
1 'polypeptide(L)'
;MKTYRLSASGRRTALILLVGALAIWGFALWSFRSTLGIDYNPLAFWGSLRASIENGLGVSQIVPALLMLVLIVATPLLVWNLLEEWSAGYTPTSEGLRFQSLGVGVLYPWSAIRDVRRVDDDGDEPLDELVLQGDYTGQIKNPVLRFLHAQAYGRTTLPLYAGIEERQQLLDEIRTRAGLEEPPSTEAT
;
A
#
# COMPACT_ATOMS: atom_id res chain seq x y z
N MET A 1 -20.42 -7.10 -16.16
CA MET A 1 -19.69 -6.11 -15.33
C MET A 1 -18.21 -6.26 -15.63
N LYS A 2 -17.51 -5.18 -15.94
CA LYS A 2 -16.08 -5.17 -16.22
C LYS A 2 -15.31 -4.91 -14.93
N THR A 3 -14.23 -5.67 -14.68
CA THR A 3 -13.32 -5.44 -13.55
C THR A 3 -12.01 -4.90 -14.08
N TYR A 4 -11.63 -3.72 -13.66
CA TYR A 4 -10.37 -3.06 -14.00
C TYR A 4 -9.28 -3.53 -13.05
N ARG A 5 -8.14 -3.93 -13.59
CA ARG A 5 -6.99 -4.48 -12.84
C ARG A 5 -5.70 -3.88 -13.36
N LEU A 6 -4.60 -4.11 -12.65
CA LEU A 6 -3.29 -3.76 -13.17
C LEU A 6 -3.02 -4.45 -14.51
N SER A 7 -2.50 -3.67 -15.45
CA SER A 7 -1.98 -4.13 -16.73
C SER A 7 -0.81 -5.11 -16.56
N ALA A 8 -0.41 -5.78 -17.62
CA ALA A 8 0.75 -6.67 -17.58
C ALA A 8 2.04 -5.93 -17.19
N SER A 9 2.22 -4.68 -17.67
CA SER A 9 3.35 -3.82 -17.29
C SER A 9 3.28 -3.42 -15.83
N GLY A 10 2.12 -2.94 -15.34
CA GLY A 10 1.94 -2.56 -13.94
C GLY A 10 2.23 -3.72 -12.98
N ARG A 11 1.75 -4.94 -13.31
CA ARG A 11 2.08 -6.14 -12.51
C ARG A 11 3.56 -6.47 -12.50
N ARG A 12 4.26 -6.29 -13.63
CA ARG A 12 5.70 -6.51 -13.70
C ARG A 12 6.46 -5.52 -12.84
N THR A 13 6.10 -4.24 -12.90
CA THR A 13 6.68 -3.20 -12.05
C THR A 13 6.45 -3.50 -10.56
N ALA A 14 5.23 -3.80 -10.15
CA ALA A 14 4.90 -4.17 -8.78
C ALA A 14 5.69 -5.41 -8.31
N LEU A 15 5.89 -6.41 -9.18
CA LEU A 15 6.70 -7.59 -8.86
C LEU A 15 8.18 -7.24 -8.66
N ILE A 16 8.75 -6.38 -9.50
CA ILE A 16 10.15 -5.92 -9.35
C ILE A 16 10.33 -5.19 -8.02
N LEU A 17 9.40 -4.28 -7.69
CA LEU A 17 9.42 -3.56 -6.41
C LEU A 17 9.26 -4.51 -5.21
N LEU A 18 8.39 -5.50 -5.32
CA LEU A 18 8.19 -6.52 -4.29
C LEU A 18 9.47 -7.32 -4.03
N VAL A 19 10.15 -7.79 -5.09
CA VAL A 19 11.42 -8.51 -4.98
C VAL A 19 12.49 -7.61 -4.35
N GLY A 20 12.58 -6.33 -4.76
CA GLY A 20 13.48 -5.35 -4.18
C GLY A 20 13.20 -5.13 -2.68
N ALA A 21 11.93 -4.96 -2.31
CA ALA A 21 11.54 -4.81 -0.90
C ALA A 21 11.92 -6.03 -0.06
N LEU A 22 11.67 -7.24 -0.55
CA LEU A 22 12.06 -8.48 0.14
C LEU A 22 13.58 -8.63 0.28
N ALA A 23 14.34 -8.21 -0.73
CA ALA A 23 15.81 -8.20 -0.66
C ALA A 23 16.32 -7.21 0.40
N ILE A 24 15.76 -6.00 0.45
CA ILE A 24 16.07 -4.99 1.46
C ILE A 24 15.72 -5.52 2.86
N TRP A 25 14.56 -6.15 3.02
CA TRP A 25 14.14 -6.74 4.28
C TRP A 25 15.09 -7.86 4.76
N GLY A 26 15.43 -8.77 3.85
CA GLY A 26 16.42 -9.82 4.15
C GLY A 26 17.78 -9.26 4.56
N PHE A 27 18.25 -8.23 3.87
CA PHE A 27 19.47 -7.52 4.22
C PHE A 27 19.35 -6.84 5.60
N ALA A 28 18.24 -6.18 5.90
CA ALA A 28 18.01 -5.54 7.19
C ALA A 28 18.03 -6.57 8.35
N LEU A 29 17.38 -7.72 8.18
CA LEU A 29 17.41 -8.81 9.15
C LEU A 29 18.82 -9.33 9.36
N TRP A 30 19.55 -9.60 8.28
CA TRP A 30 20.92 -10.09 8.35
C TRP A 30 21.86 -9.07 9.03
N SER A 31 21.76 -7.80 8.64
CA SER A 31 22.57 -6.72 9.19
C SER A 31 22.27 -6.48 10.68
N PHE A 32 20.99 -6.48 11.07
CA PHE A 32 20.57 -6.35 12.46
C PHE A 32 21.16 -7.45 13.35
N ARG A 33 21.07 -8.70 12.87
CA ARG A 33 21.69 -9.87 13.52
C ARG A 33 23.19 -9.69 13.69
N SER A 34 23.89 -9.34 12.60
CA SER A 34 25.35 -9.15 12.61
C SER A 34 25.80 -8.04 13.55
N THR A 35 25.09 -6.91 13.54
CA THR A 35 25.44 -5.72 14.31
C THR A 35 25.30 -5.96 15.82
N LEU A 36 24.26 -6.68 16.23
CA LEU A 36 23.95 -6.91 17.64
C LEU A 36 24.39 -8.30 18.14
N GLY A 37 24.89 -9.18 17.28
CA GLY A 37 25.24 -10.56 17.67
C GLY A 37 24.04 -11.40 18.13
N ILE A 38 22.81 -11.05 17.65
CA ILE A 38 21.58 -11.71 18.08
C ILE A 38 21.40 -13.03 17.33
N ASP A 39 20.98 -14.07 18.04
CA ASP A 39 20.56 -15.33 17.45
C ASP A 39 19.04 -15.32 17.23
N TYR A 40 18.57 -15.53 15.97
CA TYR A 40 17.15 -15.60 15.65
C TYR A 40 16.49 -16.95 15.99
N ASN A 41 17.25 -17.90 16.56
CA ASN A 41 16.62 -19.08 17.14
C ASN A 41 15.70 -18.64 18.29
N PRO A 42 14.37 -18.95 18.27
CA PRO A 42 13.42 -18.49 19.29
C PRO A 42 13.84 -18.82 20.73
N LEU A 43 14.56 -19.92 20.93
CA LEU A 43 15.05 -20.35 22.25
C LEU A 43 16.27 -19.56 22.72
N ALA A 44 17.10 -19.05 21.80
CA ALA A 44 18.33 -18.32 22.08
C ALA A 44 18.16 -16.80 21.97
N PHE A 45 17.10 -16.32 21.32
CA PHE A 45 16.89 -14.91 21.00
C PHE A 45 16.99 -13.99 22.22
N TRP A 46 16.22 -14.29 23.26
CA TRP A 46 16.21 -13.46 24.46
C TRP A 46 17.54 -13.49 25.22
N GLY A 47 18.21 -14.64 25.24
CA GLY A 47 19.52 -14.78 25.87
C GLY A 47 20.60 -13.98 25.12
N SER A 48 20.65 -14.06 23.79
CA SER A 48 21.61 -13.32 22.97
C SER A 48 21.36 -11.82 23.01
N LEU A 49 20.09 -11.38 22.98
CA LEU A 49 19.73 -9.97 23.08
C LEU A 49 20.15 -9.39 24.46
N ARG A 50 19.86 -10.11 25.54
CA ARG A 50 20.25 -9.69 26.88
C ARG A 50 21.77 -9.62 27.03
N ALA A 51 22.50 -10.61 26.54
CA ALA A 51 23.95 -10.61 26.57
C ALA A 51 24.54 -9.42 25.79
N SER A 52 23.96 -9.08 24.63
CA SER A 52 24.40 -7.92 23.85
C SER A 52 24.20 -6.61 24.60
N ILE A 53 23.08 -6.47 25.33
CA ILE A 53 22.80 -5.29 26.17
C ILE A 53 23.75 -5.22 27.37
N GLU A 54 23.97 -6.33 28.08
CA GLU A 54 24.84 -6.41 29.24
C GLU A 54 26.31 -6.15 28.91
N ASN A 55 26.77 -6.56 27.72
CA ASN A 55 28.11 -6.28 27.22
C ASN A 55 28.37 -4.82 26.84
N GLY A 56 27.32 -3.99 26.85
CA GLY A 56 27.37 -2.56 26.53
C GLY A 56 27.39 -2.30 25.01
N LEU A 57 26.29 -1.75 24.51
CA LEU A 57 26.18 -1.34 23.11
C LEU A 57 26.81 0.02 22.89
N GLY A 58 27.79 0.12 22.03
CA GLY A 58 28.36 1.38 21.61
C GLY A 58 27.44 2.14 20.64
N VAL A 59 27.62 3.47 20.52
CA VAL A 59 26.86 4.31 19.58
C VAL A 59 26.98 3.80 18.14
N SER A 60 28.17 3.28 17.78
CA SER A 60 28.45 2.66 16.47
C SER A 60 27.60 1.42 16.16
N GLN A 61 27.02 0.79 17.16
CA GLN A 61 26.13 -0.37 17.02
C GLN A 61 24.65 0.05 17.15
N ILE A 62 24.35 0.97 18.07
CA ILE A 62 22.95 1.40 18.33
C ILE A 62 22.36 2.09 17.10
N VAL A 63 23.06 3.03 16.47
CA VAL A 63 22.53 3.78 15.34
C VAL A 63 22.21 2.88 14.14
N PRO A 64 23.12 2.02 13.64
CA PRO A 64 22.79 1.07 12.59
C PRO A 64 21.68 0.11 12.98
N ALA A 65 21.66 -0.39 14.22
CA ALA A 65 20.61 -1.29 14.70
C ALA A 65 19.21 -0.64 14.68
N LEU A 66 19.10 0.61 15.09
CA LEU A 66 17.83 1.35 15.03
C LEU A 66 17.35 1.55 13.58
N LEU A 67 18.26 1.90 12.66
CA LEU A 67 17.93 2.01 11.24
C LEU A 67 17.46 0.68 10.66
N MET A 68 18.14 -0.42 10.98
CA MET A 68 17.71 -1.76 10.54
C MET A 68 16.37 -2.14 11.17
N LEU A 69 16.12 -1.81 12.42
CA LEU A 69 14.85 -2.07 13.09
C LEU A 69 13.69 -1.33 12.40
N VAL A 70 13.89 -0.07 12.01
CA VAL A 70 12.91 0.69 11.21
C VAL A 70 12.61 -0.04 9.90
N LEU A 71 13.63 -0.49 9.17
CA LEU A 71 13.45 -1.24 7.93
C LEU A 71 12.74 -2.59 8.17
N ILE A 72 13.07 -3.31 9.24
CA ILE A 72 12.44 -4.59 9.59
C ILE A 72 10.95 -4.42 9.86
N VAL A 73 10.54 -3.30 10.46
CA VAL A 73 9.13 -3.02 10.77
C VAL A 73 8.39 -2.40 9.58
N ALA A 74 9.02 -1.47 8.87
CA ALA A 74 8.36 -0.74 7.77
C ALA A 74 8.21 -1.59 6.50
N THR A 75 9.20 -2.44 6.18
CA THR A 75 9.18 -3.20 4.92
C THR A 75 8.02 -4.19 4.81
N PRO A 76 7.59 -4.93 5.84
CA PRO A 76 6.38 -5.76 5.76
C PRO A 76 5.11 -4.97 5.41
N LEU A 77 4.99 -3.73 5.88
CA LEU A 77 3.87 -2.85 5.52
C LEU A 77 3.95 -2.42 4.05
N LEU A 78 5.16 -2.09 3.58
CA LEU A 78 5.38 -1.80 2.16
C LEU A 78 5.09 -3.03 1.28
N VAL A 79 5.56 -4.21 1.68
CA VAL A 79 5.27 -5.47 0.98
C VAL A 79 3.75 -5.71 0.91
N TRP A 80 3.03 -5.46 2.01
CA TRP A 80 1.58 -5.57 2.02
C TRP A 80 0.94 -4.62 1.00
N ASN A 81 1.36 -3.35 0.98
CA ASN A 81 0.83 -2.34 0.05
C ASN A 81 1.05 -2.76 -1.41
N LEU A 82 2.25 -3.24 -1.75
CA LEU A 82 2.58 -3.74 -3.09
C LEU A 82 1.74 -4.97 -3.48
N LEU A 83 1.49 -5.89 -2.55
CA LEU A 83 0.64 -7.06 -2.78
C LEU A 83 -0.82 -6.66 -2.94
N GLU A 84 -1.32 -5.70 -2.15
CA GLU A 84 -2.67 -5.17 -2.26
C GLU A 84 -2.88 -4.47 -3.59
N GLU A 85 -1.94 -3.64 -4.04
CA GLU A 85 -1.91 -3.04 -5.37
C GLU A 85 -1.93 -4.10 -6.47
N TRP A 86 -1.02 -5.08 -6.39
CA TRP A 86 -0.87 -6.13 -7.40
C TRP A 86 -2.14 -6.96 -7.61
N SER A 87 -2.93 -7.15 -6.55
CA SER A 87 -4.18 -7.92 -6.59
C SER A 87 -5.43 -7.04 -6.72
N ALA A 88 -5.29 -5.70 -6.72
CA ALA A 88 -6.40 -4.77 -6.77
C ALA A 88 -7.29 -4.96 -7.99
N GLY A 89 -8.58 -4.91 -7.75
CA GLY A 89 -9.60 -4.95 -8.78
C GLY A 89 -10.74 -3.98 -8.46
N TYR A 90 -11.11 -3.18 -9.45
CA TYR A 90 -12.15 -2.16 -9.37
C TYR A 90 -13.30 -2.56 -10.29
N THR A 91 -14.48 -2.74 -9.73
CA THR A 91 -15.66 -3.17 -10.49
C THR A 91 -16.79 -2.15 -10.28
N PRO A 92 -17.08 -1.29 -11.26
CA PRO A 92 -18.27 -0.45 -11.24
C PRO A 92 -19.53 -1.32 -11.25
N THR A 93 -20.42 -1.08 -10.28
CA THR A 93 -21.72 -1.77 -10.15
C THR A 93 -22.86 -0.75 -10.22
N SER A 94 -24.11 -1.22 -10.19
CA SER A 94 -25.27 -0.31 -10.10
C SER A 94 -25.32 0.48 -8.79
N GLU A 95 -24.77 -0.09 -7.69
CA GLU A 95 -24.83 0.48 -6.34
C GLU A 95 -23.62 1.35 -5.99
N GLY A 96 -22.47 1.12 -6.63
CA GLY A 96 -21.22 1.80 -6.31
C GLY A 96 -20.02 1.15 -6.95
N LEU A 97 -18.85 1.63 -6.58
CA LEU A 97 -17.56 1.06 -6.94
C LEU A 97 -17.20 -0.05 -5.95
N ARG A 98 -17.06 -1.28 -6.44
CA ARG A 98 -16.56 -2.40 -5.63
C ARG A 98 -15.06 -2.51 -5.79
N PHE A 99 -14.34 -2.40 -4.68
CA PHE A 99 -12.92 -2.69 -4.57
C PHE A 99 -12.71 -4.09 -4.00
N GLN A 100 -11.75 -4.84 -4.54
CA GLN A 100 -11.36 -6.16 -4.07
C GLN A 100 -9.86 -6.34 -4.17
N SER A 101 -9.22 -6.79 -3.08
CA SER A 101 -7.80 -7.16 -3.04
C SER A 101 -7.52 -8.07 -1.85
N LEU A 102 -6.74 -9.15 -2.01
CA LEU A 102 -6.21 -10.03 -0.95
C LEU A 102 -7.20 -10.36 0.19
N GLY A 103 -8.45 -10.67 -0.15
CA GLY A 103 -9.49 -10.96 0.84
C GLY A 103 -10.14 -9.71 1.47
N VAL A 104 -9.70 -8.53 1.09
CA VAL A 104 -10.41 -7.27 1.32
C VAL A 104 -11.48 -7.09 0.26
N GLY A 105 -12.70 -6.74 0.67
CA GLY A 105 -13.79 -6.41 -0.23
C GLY A 105 -14.59 -5.26 0.36
N VAL A 106 -14.68 -4.15 -0.36
CA VAL A 106 -15.39 -2.95 0.06
C VAL A 106 -16.24 -2.42 -1.09
N LEU A 107 -17.48 -2.06 -0.81
CA LEU A 107 -18.36 -1.36 -1.73
C LEU A 107 -18.43 0.11 -1.33
N TYR A 108 -18.04 0.99 -2.23
CA TYR A 108 -18.15 2.44 -2.08
C TYR A 108 -19.37 2.92 -2.88
N PRO A 109 -20.49 3.30 -2.24
CA PRO A 109 -21.66 3.84 -2.93
C PRO A 109 -21.27 5.05 -3.78
N TRP A 110 -21.90 5.22 -4.94
CA TRP A 110 -21.60 6.37 -5.81
C TRP A 110 -21.77 7.71 -5.09
N SER A 111 -22.80 7.83 -4.25
CA SER A 111 -23.03 9.03 -3.43
C SER A 111 -21.96 9.29 -2.36
N ALA A 112 -21.11 8.32 -2.05
CA ALA A 112 -20.03 8.47 -1.10
C ALA A 112 -18.74 9.02 -1.73
N ILE A 113 -18.63 8.97 -3.05
CA ILE A 113 -17.46 9.50 -3.77
C ILE A 113 -17.67 11.00 -3.97
N ARG A 114 -16.79 11.81 -3.36
CA ARG A 114 -16.86 13.26 -3.40
C ARG A 114 -16.05 13.88 -4.52
N ASP A 115 -14.90 13.27 -4.79
CA ASP A 115 -13.92 13.85 -5.70
C ASP A 115 -12.99 12.77 -6.23
N VAL A 116 -12.37 13.06 -7.37
CA VAL A 116 -11.24 12.31 -7.95
C VAL A 116 -10.08 13.28 -8.04
N ARG A 117 -9.17 13.20 -7.07
CA ARG A 117 -8.05 14.12 -6.95
C ARG A 117 -6.78 13.48 -7.51
N ARG A 118 -6.03 14.24 -8.31
CA ARG A 118 -4.67 13.89 -8.68
C ARG A 118 -3.72 14.21 -7.53
N VAL A 119 -2.93 13.23 -7.10
CA VAL A 119 -2.03 13.36 -5.94
C VAL A 119 -0.61 13.69 -6.37
N ASP A 120 -0.19 13.21 -7.54
CA ASP A 120 1.16 13.45 -8.07
C ASP A 120 1.05 13.94 -9.52
N ASP A 121 1.38 15.21 -9.74
CA ASP A 121 1.41 15.84 -11.07
C ASP A 121 2.80 15.80 -11.70
N ASP A 122 3.86 15.62 -10.90
CA ASP A 122 5.26 15.70 -11.35
C ASP A 122 5.84 14.34 -11.76
N GLY A 123 5.12 13.25 -11.50
CA GLY A 123 5.55 11.89 -11.81
C GLY A 123 5.21 11.45 -13.24
N ASP A 124 6.06 10.61 -13.84
CA ASP A 124 5.79 9.96 -15.13
C ASP A 124 4.51 9.08 -15.12
N GLU A 125 4.04 8.73 -13.94
CA GLU A 125 2.83 7.93 -13.71
C GLU A 125 1.88 8.65 -12.74
N PRO A 126 0.81 9.31 -13.23
CA PRO A 126 -0.12 10.05 -12.39
C PRO A 126 -0.89 9.10 -11.45
N LEU A 127 -0.89 9.42 -10.15
CA LEU A 127 -1.69 8.75 -9.15
C LEU A 127 -2.96 9.57 -8.91
N ASP A 128 -4.13 8.97 -9.13
CA ASP A 128 -5.40 9.55 -8.73
C ASP A 128 -5.90 8.88 -7.45
N GLU A 129 -6.63 9.64 -6.66
CA GLU A 129 -7.21 9.21 -5.40
C GLU A 129 -8.69 9.57 -5.35
N LEU A 130 -9.52 8.60 -5.03
CA LEU A 130 -10.92 8.86 -4.72
C LEU A 130 -11.03 9.41 -3.31
N VAL A 131 -11.67 10.55 -3.16
CA VAL A 131 -12.01 11.14 -1.86
C VAL A 131 -13.42 10.70 -1.47
N LEU A 132 -13.57 10.11 -0.29
CA LEU A 132 -14.80 9.50 0.20
C LEU A 132 -15.42 10.35 1.32
N GLN A 133 -16.76 10.32 1.43
CA GLN A 133 -17.49 11.02 2.49
C GLN A 133 -17.31 10.42 3.88
N GLY A 134 -16.90 9.15 4.00
CA GLY A 134 -16.84 8.46 5.27
C GLY A 134 -15.95 7.23 5.25
N ASP A 135 -15.85 6.59 6.41
CA ASP A 135 -15.07 5.36 6.61
C ASP A 135 -15.91 4.12 6.23
N TYR A 136 -15.49 3.44 5.18
CA TYR A 136 -16.10 2.20 4.68
C TYR A 136 -15.32 0.95 5.06
N THR A 137 -14.20 1.09 5.78
CA THR A 137 -13.35 -0.02 6.21
C THR A 137 -14.07 -0.99 7.15
N GLY A 138 -15.17 -0.58 7.77
CA GLY A 138 -16.02 -1.43 8.62
C GLY A 138 -16.60 -2.65 7.90
N GLN A 139 -16.66 -2.64 6.56
CA GLN A 139 -17.08 -3.80 5.75
C GLN A 139 -16.03 -4.94 5.78
N ILE A 140 -14.78 -4.63 6.11
CA ILE A 140 -13.69 -5.62 6.21
C ILE A 140 -13.82 -6.34 7.54
N LYS A 141 -14.25 -7.61 7.51
CA LYS A 141 -14.53 -8.41 8.71
C LYS A 141 -13.28 -8.73 9.54
N ASN A 142 -12.16 -9.01 8.85
CA ASN A 142 -10.90 -9.32 9.53
C ASN A 142 -10.25 -8.03 10.05
N PRO A 143 -10.01 -7.89 11.38
CA PRO A 143 -9.46 -6.66 11.96
C PRO A 143 -8.02 -6.37 11.52
N VAL A 144 -7.22 -7.41 11.24
CA VAL A 144 -5.85 -7.24 10.74
C VAL A 144 -5.87 -6.69 9.31
N LEU A 145 -6.69 -7.27 8.42
CA LEU A 145 -6.85 -6.77 7.05
C LEU A 145 -7.42 -5.35 7.03
N ARG A 146 -8.37 -5.05 7.93
CA ARG A 146 -8.92 -3.69 8.10
C ARG A 146 -7.83 -2.69 8.49
N PHE A 147 -6.99 -3.04 9.46
CA PHE A 147 -5.87 -2.21 9.89
C PHE A 147 -4.88 -1.99 8.73
N LEU A 148 -4.47 -3.05 8.06
CA LEU A 148 -3.51 -2.99 6.95
C LEU A 148 -4.06 -2.16 5.77
N HIS A 149 -5.32 -2.36 5.40
CA HIS A 149 -5.99 -1.57 4.37
C HIS A 149 -6.09 -0.08 4.76
N ALA A 150 -6.52 0.22 5.99
CA ALA A 150 -6.59 1.60 6.47
C ALA A 150 -5.21 2.27 6.58
N GLN A 151 -4.16 1.51 6.87
CA GLN A 151 -2.79 1.99 6.89
C GLN A 151 -2.27 2.28 5.48
N ALA A 152 -2.63 1.46 4.49
CA ALA A 152 -2.20 1.62 3.11
C ALA A 152 -2.88 2.82 2.41
N TYR A 153 -4.18 3.01 2.63
CA TYR A 153 -5.00 3.93 1.84
C TYR A 153 -5.69 5.03 2.66
N GLY A 154 -5.58 4.97 3.98
CA GLY A 154 -6.41 5.80 4.82
C GLY A 154 -7.83 5.25 4.98
N ARG A 155 -8.71 6.04 5.61
CA ARG A 155 -10.10 5.62 5.87
C ARG A 155 -11.11 6.28 4.94
N THR A 156 -10.72 7.40 4.35
CA THR A 156 -11.58 8.25 3.51
C THR A 156 -11.03 8.44 2.11
N THR A 157 -10.08 7.60 1.72
CA THR A 157 -9.44 7.66 0.41
C THR A 157 -9.30 6.27 -0.18
N LEU A 158 -9.23 6.18 -1.51
CA LEU A 158 -8.92 4.97 -2.26
C LEU A 158 -8.08 5.33 -3.47
N PRO A 159 -6.84 4.83 -3.57
CA PRO A 159 -5.99 5.11 -4.72
C PRO A 159 -6.48 4.41 -5.98
N LEU A 160 -6.30 5.08 -7.11
CA LEU A 160 -6.44 4.54 -8.45
C LEU A 160 -5.06 4.50 -9.09
N TYR A 161 -4.44 3.34 -9.06
CA TYR A 161 -3.06 3.16 -9.51
C TYR A 161 -2.86 3.51 -10.98
N ALA A 162 -1.70 4.09 -11.30
CA ALA A 162 -1.35 4.48 -12.66
C ALA A 162 -1.36 3.30 -13.64
N GLY A 163 -0.89 2.14 -13.17
CA GLY A 163 -0.78 0.91 -13.97
C GLY A 163 -2.09 0.17 -14.24
N ILE A 164 -3.27 0.70 -13.87
CA ILE A 164 -4.57 0.06 -14.16
C ILE A 164 -4.82 0.05 -15.67
N GLU A 165 -5.21 -1.11 -16.20
CA GLU A 165 -5.62 -1.26 -17.60
C GLU A 165 -6.88 -0.44 -17.88
N GLU A 166 -6.87 0.34 -18.99
CA GLU A 166 -7.95 1.24 -19.38
C GLU A 166 -8.36 2.22 -18.24
N ARG A 167 -7.37 2.71 -17.50
CA ARG A 167 -7.58 3.58 -16.34
C ARG A 167 -8.46 4.80 -16.65
N GLN A 168 -8.26 5.46 -17.80
CA GLN A 168 -9.07 6.61 -18.17
C GLN A 168 -10.55 6.25 -18.28
N GLN A 169 -10.87 5.10 -18.87
CA GLN A 169 -12.25 4.62 -18.95
C GLN A 169 -12.86 4.38 -17.56
N LEU A 170 -12.06 3.84 -16.61
CA LEU A 170 -12.50 3.69 -15.22
C LEU A 170 -12.78 5.05 -14.57
N LEU A 171 -11.90 6.04 -14.76
CA LEU A 171 -12.06 7.38 -14.22
C LEU A 171 -13.33 8.05 -14.75
N ASP A 172 -13.57 7.98 -16.07
CA ASP A 172 -14.74 8.58 -16.72
C ASP A 172 -16.03 7.91 -16.23
N GLU A 173 -16.02 6.59 -16.06
CA GLU A 173 -17.15 5.84 -15.52
C GLU A 173 -17.45 6.24 -14.06
N ILE A 174 -16.39 6.40 -13.23
CA ILE A 174 -16.53 6.85 -11.83
C ILE A 174 -17.12 8.27 -11.79
N ARG A 175 -16.56 9.22 -12.55
CA ARG A 175 -17.02 10.60 -12.59
C ARG A 175 -18.49 10.68 -13.01
N THR A 176 -18.85 10.01 -14.11
CA THR A 176 -20.20 9.98 -14.63
C THR A 176 -21.20 9.42 -13.60
N ARG A 177 -20.87 8.29 -12.97
CA ARG A 177 -21.79 7.62 -12.04
C ARG A 177 -21.87 8.29 -10.67
N ALA A 178 -20.80 8.94 -10.23
CA ALA A 178 -20.77 9.71 -8.99
C ALA A 178 -21.34 11.14 -9.18
N GLY A 179 -21.63 11.58 -10.42
CA GLY A 179 -22.12 12.92 -10.73
C GLY A 179 -21.07 14.01 -10.48
N LEU A 180 -19.78 13.69 -10.69
CA LEU A 180 -18.68 14.63 -10.51
C LEU A 180 -18.49 15.43 -11.81
N GLU A 181 -18.25 16.74 -11.65
CA GLU A 181 -17.90 17.61 -12.78
C GLU A 181 -16.53 17.21 -13.36
N GLU A 182 -16.38 17.34 -14.67
CA GLU A 182 -15.11 17.13 -15.33
C GLU A 182 -14.14 18.24 -14.91
N PRO A 183 -12.89 17.93 -14.50
CA PRO A 183 -11.93 18.98 -14.19
C PRO A 183 -11.79 19.88 -15.44
N PRO A 184 -11.70 21.21 -15.28
CA PRO A 184 -11.49 22.09 -16.41
C PRO A 184 -10.29 21.60 -17.19
N SER A 185 -10.51 21.31 -18.48
CA SER A 185 -9.45 20.92 -19.39
C SER A 185 -8.35 21.99 -19.32
N THR A 186 -7.17 21.61 -18.83
CA THR A 186 -6.00 22.47 -18.92
C THR A 186 -5.63 22.52 -20.40
N GLU A 187 -6.32 23.37 -21.16
CA GLU A 187 -5.87 23.73 -22.50
C GLU A 187 -4.47 24.31 -22.36
N ALA A 188 -3.52 23.58 -22.94
CA ALA A 188 -2.12 23.99 -23.07
C ALA A 188 -2.08 25.37 -23.73
N THR A 189 -1.58 26.36 -22.98
CA THR A 189 -1.13 27.63 -23.53
C THR A 189 0.35 27.54 -23.82
#